data_b020bbd9a7e5e9fcc0505e854f2f1dc5
#
_entry.id   b020bbd9a7e5e9fcc0505e854f2f1dc5
#
_cell.length_a   1.000
_cell.length_b   1.000
_cell.length_c   1.000
_cell.angle_alpha   90.00
_cell.angle_beta   90.00
_cell.angle_gamma   90.00
#
_symmetry.space_group_name_H-M   'P 1'
#
loop_
_entity.id
_entity.type
_entity.pdbx_description
1 polymer ?
#
loop_
_entity_poly.entity_id
_entity_poly.type
_entity_poly.pdbx_seq_one_letter_code
_entity_poly.pdbx_strand_id
1 'polypeptide(L)'
;MLRADAIGSDVRPRYDYVEGIRALACLTVVLNHAVAEAFPILYRVEIPSVLSILQLWFAFGHHAVTAFIVVSGFCLGLPLAGGDFAKPVAFRQFMARRIARIVPPYYAALVISILICFTMFKYPAGMHFDFSAHPRPSDIAAHFLLIQNVFGTGQINYSLWSIATELQIYMLFPILVALMRKRFGWIAAAGIALAAYGVSYLVMDTRLDRAAIHFVGAFIFGMAASWIAKSGHQVAQRLRSVAVWPFVFLGGLGGVAFWTQAIPYAKYQTVQMAQDAIVMVAIAALLIACTTAKSPLRRVLELKPLVWIGERSYSLYLLHVPIQAALLKVAISTLDLTHTERLIFSLTFGFGILLGLTLAFHSVVEIPAMALSRRLSQLKQATS
;
A
#
# COMPACT_ATOMS: atom_id res chain seq x y z
N MET A 1 -14.24 -43.63 0.19
CA MET A 1 -12.80 -43.93 0.12
C MET A 1 -12.39 -43.91 -1.34
N LEU A 2 -12.11 -42.73 -1.91
CA LEU A 2 -11.53 -42.55 -3.24
C LEU A 2 -10.55 -41.37 -3.11
N ARG A 3 -9.30 -41.67 -3.37
CA ARG A 3 -8.11 -40.78 -3.29
C ARG A 3 -8.25 -39.60 -4.25
N ALA A 4 -8.10 -38.40 -3.73
CA ALA A 4 -7.82 -37.18 -4.49
C ALA A 4 -6.34 -36.82 -4.32
N ASP A 5 -5.47 -37.67 -4.90
CA ASP A 5 -4.04 -37.40 -5.01
C ASP A 5 -3.74 -37.32 -6.52
N ALA A 6 -3.47 -36.12 -7.01
CA ALA A 6 -2.63 -35.80 -8.15
C ALA A 6 -2.98 -34.40 -8.75
N ILE A 7 -2.73 -33.33 -8.05
CA ILE A 7 -2.46 -32.06 -8.73
C ILE A 7 -1.12 -31.61 -8.18
N GLY A 8 -0.09 -31.71 -9.02
CA GLY A 8 1.28 -31.27 -8.70
C GLY A 8 1.27 -29.82 -8.21
N SER A 9 1.41 -29.65 -6.93
CA SER A 9 1.49 -28.36 -6.27
C SER A 9 2.88 -27.77 -6.52
N ASP A 10 2.99 -26.94 -7.55
CA ASP A 10 4.05 -25.93 -7.65
C ASP A 10 3.78 -24.88 -6.55
N VAL A 11 3.89 -25.31 -5.28
CA VAL A 11 3.68 -24.47 -4.11
C VAL A 11 4.88 -23.55 -4.02
N ARG A 12 4.76 -22.36 -4.63
CA ARG A 12 5.72 -21.28 -4.41
C ARG A 12 5.81 -21.02 -2.91
N PRO A 13 7.03 -20.90 -2.34
CA PRO A 13 7.17 -20.64 -0.92
C PRO A 13 6.37 -19.39 -0.55
N ARG A 14 5.42 -19.57 0.33
CA ARG A 14 4.58 -18.50 0.85
C ARG A 14 5.34 -17.80 1.98
N TYR A 15 5.39 -16.49 1.91
CA TYR A 15 6.03 -15.66 2.94
C TYR A 15 4.95 -15.01 3.80
N ASP A 16 4.44 -15.74 4.79
CA ASP A 16 3.31 -15.32 5.63
C ASP A 16 3.60 -14.01 6.39
N TYR A 17 4.86 -13.74 6.76
CA TYR A 17 5.23 -12.46 7.36
C TYR A 17 5.03 -11.26 6.42
N VAL A 18 5.09 -11.46 5.12
CA VAL A 18 4.79 -10.40 4.13
C VAL A 18 3.31 -10.03 4.17
N GLU A 19 2.43 -11.03 4.29
CA GLU A 19 1.00 -10.76 4.47
C GLU A 19 0.74 -10.08 5.82
N GLY A 20 1.47 -10.43 6.87
CA GLY A 20 1.42 -9.72 8.16
C GLY A 20 1.80 -8.24 8.06
N ILE A 21 2.85 -7.91 7.30
CA ILE A 21 3.24 -6.50 7.04
C ILE A 21 2.12 -5.78 6.28
N ARG A 22 1.55 -6.41 5.25
CA ARG A 22 0.43 -5.85 4.47
C ARG A 22 -0.81 -5.62 5.33
N ALA A 23 -1.09 -6.55 6.27
CA ALA A 23 -2.18 -6.40 7.22
C ALA A 23 -2.00 -5.17 8.10
N LEU A 24 -0.83 -5.03 8.74
CA LEU A 24 -0.55 -3.89 9.61
C LEU A 24 -0.60 -2.57 8.84
N ALA A 25 0.00 -2.51 7.65
CA ALA A 25 -0.05 -1.33 6.81
C ALA A 25 -1.50 -0.98 6.42
N CYS A 26 -2.32 -1.97 6.02
CA CYS A 26 -3.72 -1.76 5.67
C CYS A 26 -4.54 -1.27 6.87
N LEU A 27 -4.41 -1.90 8.04
CA LEU A 27 -5.10 -1.48 9.26
C LEU A 27 -4.70 -0.07 9.70
N THR A 28 -3.41 0.30 9.53
CA THR A 28 -2.94 1.66 9.78
C THR A 28 -3.65 2.68 8.89
N VAL A 29 -3.80 2.40 7.60
CA VAL A 29 -4.54 3.28 6.67
C VAL A 29 -6.02 3.37 7.03
N VAL A 30 -6.66 2.23 7.32
CA VAL A 30 -8.08 2.18 7.71
C VAL A 30 -8.35 2.98 8.98
N LEU A 31 -7.50 2.84 10.00
CA LEU A 31 -7.60 3.61 11.24
C LEU A 31 -7.35 5.10 11.02
N ASN A 32 -6.30 5.44 10.24
CA ASN A 32 -6.00 6.82 9.86
C ASN A 32 -7.23 7.51 9.24
N HIS A 33 -7.89 6.86 8.30
CA HIS A 33 -9.05 7.43 7.63
C HIS A 33 -10.30 7.44 8.53
N ALA A 34 -10.48 6.46 9.42
CA ALA A 34 -11.55 6.50 10.43
C ALA A 34 -11.40 7.71 11.37
N VAL A 35 -10.17 8.04 11.77
CA VAL A 35 -9.87 9.25 12.56
C VAL A 35 -10.14 10.50 11.74
N ALA A 36 -9.71 10.55 10.47
CA ALA A 36 -9.95 11.69 9.59
C ALA A 36 -11.44 11.97 9.36
N GLU A 37 -12.26 10.92 9.21
CA GLU A 37 -13.72 11.06 9.06
C GLU A 37 -14.40 11.51 10.36
N ALA A 38 -13.95 11.00 11.50
CA ALA A 38 -14.51 11.37 12.81
C ALA A 38 -14.10 12.77 13.27
N PHE A 39 -12.85 13.19 12.99
CA PHE A 39 -12.28 14.49 13.35
C PHE A 39 -11.80 15.23 12.09
N PRO A 40 -12.69 15.70 11.22
CA PRO A 40 -12.32 16.24 9.93
C PRO A 40 -11.64 17.61 10.06
N ILE A 41 -10.36 17.67 9.68
CA ILE A 41 -9.55 18.90 9.67
C ILE A 41 -10.17 19.97 8.79
N LEU A 42 -10.85 19.58 7.71
CA LEU A 42 -11.58 20.49 6.82
C LEU A 42 -12.54 21.39 7.58
N TYR A 43 -13.16 20.88 8.66
CA TYR A 43 -14.08 21.61 9.53
C TYR A 43 -13.42 22.11 10.82
N ARG A 44 -12.09 22.07 10.91
CA ARG A 44 -11.29 22.50 12.07
C ARG A 44 -11.67 21.79 13.38
N VAL A 45 -12.04 20.52 13.28
CA VAL A 45 -12.33 19.70 14.46
C VAL A 45 -11.02 19.15 15.03
N GLU A 46 -10.77 19.48 16.30
CA GLU A 46 -9.57 19.05 17.01
C GLU A 46 -9.76 17.68 17.65
N ILE A 47 -8.69 16.88 17.67
CA ILE A 47 -8.66 15.61 18.38
C ILE A 47 -8.47 15.90 19.87
N PRO A 48 -9.34 15.38 20.78
CA PRO A 48 -9.18 15.57 22.21
C PRO A 48 -7.81 15.10 22.71
N SER A 49 -7.22 15.82 23.68
CA SER A 49 -5.90 15.49 24.23
C SER A 49 -5.78 14.08 24.79
N VAL A 50 -6.86 13.53 25.34
CA VAL A 50 -6.94 12.13 25.80
C VAL A 50 -6.72 11.12 24.66
N LEU A 51 -6.98 11.51 23.42
CA LEU A 51 -6.79 10.70 22.22
C LEU A 51 -5.50 11.08 21.47
N SER A 52 -4.57 11.79 22.10
CA SER A 52 -3.32 12.29 21.45
C SER A 52 -2.47 11.19 20.80
N ILE A 53 -2.55 9.95 21.31
CA ILE A 53 -1.89 8.79 20.68
C ILE A 53 -2.42 8.53 19.26
N LEU A 54 -3.68 8.90 18.98
CA LEU A 54 -4.27 8.77 17.64
C LEU A 54 -3.67 9.78 16.66
N GLN A 55 -3.21 10.95 17.14
CA GLN A 55 -2.51 11.93 16.29
C GLN A 55 -1.20 11.34 15.76
N LEU A 56 -0.46 10.63 16.62
CA LEU A 56 0.74 9.91 16.20
C LEU A 56 0.42 8.85 15.16
N TRP A 57 -0.62 8.04 15.41
CA TRP A 57 -1.06 7.00 14.48
C TRP A 57 -1.58 7.58 13.16
N PHE A 58 -2.31 8.70 13.25
CA PHE A 58 -2.80 9.44 12.08
C PHE A 58 -1.65 9.83 11.14
N ALA A 59 -0.50 10.24 11.67
CA ALA A 59 0.67 10.57 10.87
C ALA A 59 1.23 9.38 10.07
N PHE A 60 1.06 8.14 10.56
CA PHE A 60 1.56 6.93 9.88
C PHE A 60 0.70 6.46 8.69
N GLY A 61 -0.50 6.99 8.49
CA GLY A 61 -1.39 6.55 7.40
C GLY A 61 -0.74 6.69 6.02
N HIS A 62 -0.07 7.80 5.74
CA HIS A 62 0.68 8.00 4.50
C HIS A 62 1.87 7.04 4.41
N HIS A 63 2.63 6.88 5.48
CA HIS A 63 3.82 6.01 5.51
C HIS A 63 3.49 4.51 5.36
N ALA A 64 2.26 4.11 5.66
CA ALA A 64 1.79 2.77 5.37
C ALA A 64 1.72 2.49 3.86
N VAL A 65 1.49 3.51 3.03
CA VAL A 65 1.60 3.40 1.57
C VAL A 65 3.06 3.16 1.15
N THR A 66 4.01 3.85 1.77
CA THR A 66 5.45 3.58 1.56
C THR A 66 5.77 2.12 1.84
N ALA A 67 5.22 1.54 2.93
CA ALA A 67 5.40 0.14 3.26
C ALA A 67 4.84 -0.79 2.16
N PHE A 68 3.64 -0.51 1.61
CA PHE A 68 3.08 -1.28 0.50
C PHE A 68 3.98 -1.27 -0.74
N ILE A 69 4.55 -0.12 -1.09
CA ILE A 69 5.43 0.00 -2.27
C ILE A 69 6.75 -0.77 -2.06
N VAL A 70 7.36 -0.69 -0.86
CA VAL A 70 8.56 -1.49 -0.52
C VAL A 70 8.25 -2.98 -0.60
N VAL A 71 7.12 -3.43 -0.02
CA VAL A 71 6.66 -4.81 -0.08
C VAL A 71 6.41 -5.26 -1.52
N SER A 72 5.84 -4.40 -2.37
CA SER A 72 5.63 -4.68 -3.80
C SER A 72 6.96 -4.92 -4.51
N GLY A 73 7.96 -4.06 -4.30
CA GLY A 73 9.31 -4.23 -4.83
C GLY A 73 9.97 -5.53 -4.36
N PHE A 74 9.82 -5.85 -3.08
CA PHE A 74 10.31 -7.09 -2.49
C PHE A 74 9.68 -8.33 -3.12
N CYS A 75 8.35 -8.39 -3.18
CA CYS A 75 7.60 -9.52 -3.73
C CYS A 75 7.92 -9.77 -5.22
N LEU A 76 8.10 -8.70 -6.00
CA LEU A 76 8.44 -8.80 -7.42
C LEU A 76 9.90 -9.15 -7.65
N GLY A 77 10.79 -8.73 -6.76
CA GLY A 77 12.21 -9.06 -6.81
C GLY A 77 12.52 -10.50 -6.39
N LEU A 78 11.79 -11.05 -5.40
CA LEU A 78 12.06 -12.38 -4.81
C LEU A 78 12.24 -13.53 -5.82
N PRO A 79 11.39 -13.69 -6.87
CA PRO A 79 11.57 -14.76 -7.84
C PRO A 79 12.85 -14.64 -8.67
N LEU A 80 13.41 -13.43 -8.78
CA LEU A 80 14.59 -13.11 -9.58
C LEU A 80 15.87 -13.05 -8.75
N ALA A 81 15.73 -12.76 -7.45
CA ALA A 81 16.85 -12.48 -6.55
C ALA A 81 17.81 -13.67 -6.35
N GLY A 82 17.30 -14.91 -6.37
CA GLY A 82 18.15 -16.13 -6.25
C GLY A 82 19.12 -16.33 -7.41
N GLY A 83 18.86 -15.71 -8.58
CA GLY A 83 19.74 -15.68 -9.75
C GLY A 83 20.26 -14.28 -10.04
N ASP A 84 20.39 -13.42 -9.02
CA ASP A 84 20.94 -12.06 -9.12
C ASP A 84 20.30 -11.22 -10.22
N PHE A 85 18.99 -11.36 -10.40
CA PHE A 85 18.22 -10.69 -11.47
C PHE A 85 18.66 -11.01 -12.90
N ALA A 86 19.41 -12.11 -13.12
CA ALA A 86 19.94 -12.46 -14.45
C ALA A 86 18.86 -12.72 -15.51
N LYS A 87 17.66 -13.18 -15.09
CA LYS A 87 16.56 -13.47 -16.03
C LYS A 87 15.81 -12.20 -16.45
N PRO A 88 15.58 -11.99 -17.75
CA PRO A 88 14.81 -10.84 -18.23
C PRO A 88 13.32 -10.99 -17.86
N VAL A 89 12.66 -9.85 -17.71
CA VAL A 89 11.21 -9.78 -17.51
C VAL A 89 10.56 -9.31 -18.82
N ALA A 90 9.71 -10.14 -19.40
CA ALA A 90 8.96 -9.79 -20.61
C ALA A 90 7.86 -8.77 -20.25
N PHE A 91 8.02 -7.51 -20.70
CA PHE A 91 7.16 -6.36 -20.36
C PHE A 91 5.67 -6.66 -20.57
N ARG A 92 5.28 -7.05 -21.80
CA ARG A 92 3.85 -7.29 -22.14
C ARG A 92 3.21 -8.32 -21.24
N GLN A 93 3.91 -9.40 -20.97
CA GLN A 93 3.43 -10.51 -20.15
C GLN A 93 3.32 -10.14 -18.66
N PHE A 94 4.33 -9.44 -18.17
CA PHE A 94 4.36 -8.92 -16.82
C PHE A 94 3.17 -7.96 -16.60
N MET A 95 3.01 -6.97 -17.48
CA MET A 95 1.93 -5.99 -17.39
C MET A 95 0.55 -6.62 -17.53
N ALA A 96 0.35 -7.54 -18.49
CA ALA A 96 -0.93 -8.26 -18.64
C ALA A 96 -1.37 -8.94 -17.34
N ARG A 97 -0.44 -9.62 -16.63
CA ARG A 97 -0.73 -10.25 -15.34
C ARG A 97 -1.05 -9.23 -14.24
N ARG A 98 -0.33 -8.09 -14.21
CA ARG A 98 -0.57 -7.03 -13.21
C ARG A 98 -1.89 -6.33 -13.45
N ILE A 99 -2.18 -5.96 -14.69
CA ILE A 99 -3.45 -5.38 -15.10
C ILE A 99 -4.61 -6.31 -14.75
N ALA A 100 -4.54 -7.60 -15.12
CA ALA A 100 -5.59 -8.58 -14.83
C ALA A 100 -5.84 -8.77 -13.32
N ARG A 101 -4.83 -8.57 -12.47
CA ARG A 101 -4.96 -8.69 -11.02
C ARG A 101 -5.50 -7.42 -10.35
N ILE A 102 -5.07 -6.25 -10.81
CA ILE A 102 -5.25 -4.97 -10.12
C ILE A 102 -6.46 -4.22 -10.66
N VAL A 103 -6.59 -4.12 -11.98
CA VAL A 103 -7.54 -3.22 -12.60
C VAL A 103 -9.01 -3.64 -12.41
N PRO A 104 -9.41 -4.92 -12.51
CA PRO A 104 -10.81 -5.27 -12.32
C PRO A 104 -11.33 -4.96 -10.90
N PRO A 105 -10.64 -5.33 -9.79
CA PRO A 105 -11.09 -4.92 -8.46
C PRO A 105 -11.03 -3.40 -8.25
N TYR A 106 -10.03 -2.72 -8.81
CA TYR A 106 -9.94 -1.26 -8.75
C TYR A 106 -11.18 -0.60 -9.41
N TYR A 107 -11.57 -1.03 -10.61
CA TYR A 107 -12.73 -0.46 -11.29
C TYR A 107 -14.05 -0.78 -10.58
N ALA A 108 -14.19 -1.97 -10.02
CA ALA A 108 -15.37 -2.31 -9.22
C ALA A 108 -15.49 -1.38 -8.00
N ALA A 109 -14.39 -1.15 -7.27
CA ALA A 109 -14.37 -0.23 -6.14
C ALA A 109 -14.56 1.24 -6.57
N LEU A 110 -14.03 1.64 -7.72
CA LEU A 110 -14.23 2.97 -8.29
C LEU A 110 -15.72 3.21 -8.60
N VAL A 111 -16.39 2.26 -9.22
CA VAL A 111 -17.85 2.35 -9.51
C VAL A 111 -18.64 2.44 -8.22
N ILE A 112 -18.35 1.64 -7.20
CA ILE A 112 -18.98 1.73 -5.88
C ILE A 112 -18.77 3.13 -5.29
N SER A 113 -17.54 3.66 -5.36
CA SER A 113 -17.22 5.00 -4.84
C SER A 113 -18.00 6.10 -5.57
N ILE A 114 -18.09 6.03 -6.90
CA ILE A 114 -18.87 6.98 -7.73
C ILE A 114 -20.36 6.93 -7.33
N LEU A 115 -20.93 5.73 -7.19
CA LEU A 115 -22.33 5.57 -6.77
C LEU A 115 -22.56 6.20 -5.39
N ILE A 116 -21.68 5.98 -4.43
CA ILE A 116 -21.76 6.59 -3.09
C ILE A 116 -21.68 8.12 -3.18
N CYS A 117 -20.77 8.69 -3.97
CA CYS A 117 -20.70 10.14 -4.17
C CYS A 117 -22.04 10.72 -4.67
N PHE A 118 -22.59 10.16 -5.72
CA PHE A 118 -23.80 10.73 -6.36
C PHE A 118 -25.10 10.43 -5.61
N THR A 119 -25.19 9.32 -4.89
CA THR A 119 -26.42 8.94 -4.17
C THR A 119 -26.46 9.45 -2.74
N MET A 120 -25.35 9.36 -2.02
CA MET A 120 -25.32 9.66 -0.60
C MET A 120 -24.75 11.05 -0.27
N PHE A 121 -23.79 11.56 -1.04
CA PHE A 121 -23.08 12.80 -0.74
C PHE A 121 -23.50 13.99 -1.63
N LYS A 122 -24.77 14.06 -1.99
CA LYS A 122 -25.31 15.23 -2.69
C LYS A 122 -25.15 16.52 -1.88
N TYR A 123 -25.21 16.41 -0.55
CA TYR A 123 -24.97 17.51 0.40
C TYR A 123 -23.88 17.13 1.38
N PRO A 124 -23.05 18.11 1.83
CA PRO A 124 -22.01 17.88 2.82
C PRO A 124 -22.56 17.23 4.10
N ALA A 125 -21.78 16.38 4.72
CA ALA A 125 -22.14 15.67 5.95
C ALA A 125 -21.28 16.11 7.17
N GLY A 126 -20.40 17.09 7.00
CA GLY A 126 -19.45 17.49 8.04
C GLY A 126 -18.35 16.45 8.28
N MET A 127 -17.90 15.82 7.21
CA MET A 127 -16.92 14.72 7.23
C MET A 127 -15.74 15.02 6.30
N HIS A 128 -14.63 14.30 6.48
CA HIS A 128 -13.48 14.45 5.58
C HIS A 128 -13.81 14.06 4.13
N PHE A 129 -14.67 13.08 3.94
CA PHE A 129 -15.08 12.61 2.62
C PHE A 129 -15.79 13.67 1.77
N ASP A 130 -16.38 14.70 2.38
CA ASP A 130 -17.03 15.82 1.66
C ASP A 130 -16.07 16.47 0.65
N PHE A 131 -14.76 16.47 0.93
CA PHE A 131 -13.73 16.95 0.01
C PHE A 131 -13.68 16.15 -1.31
N SER A 132 -14.02 14.85 -1.27
CA SER A 132 -13.95 13.93 -2.41
C SER A 132 -15.29 13.66 -3.09
N ALA A 133 -16.38 14.16 -2.52
CA ALA A 133 -17.74 13.73 -2.86
C ALA A 133 -18.33 14.35 -4.14
N HIS A 134 -17.69 15.36 -4.72
CA HIS A 134 -18.22 16.11 -5.86
C HIS A 134 -17.32 16.02 -7.10
N PRO A 135 -17.15 14.82 -7.71
CA PRO A 135 -16.24 14.65 -8.83
C PRO A 135 -16.76 15.30 -10.10
N ARG A 136 -15.86 15.92 -10.85
CA ARG A 136 -16.09 16.41 -12.21
C ARG A 136 -15.90 15.26 -13.21
N PRO A 137 -16.43 15.38 -14.45
CA PRO A 137 -16.18 14.39 -15.50
C PRO A 137 -14.68 14.12 -15.75
N SER A 138 -13.83 15.16 -15.64
CA SER A 138 -12.37 15.03 -15.74
C SER A 138 -11.75 14.18 -14.62
N ASP A 139 -12.29 14.28 -13.40
CA ASP A 139 -11.82 13.49 -12.27
C ASP A 139 -12.18 12.01 -12.47
N ILE A 140 -13.38 11.74 -12.96
CA ILE A 140 -13.83 10.39 -13.30
C ILE A 140 -12.95 9.80 -14.41
N ALA A 141 -12.69 10.55 -15.49
CA ALA A 141 -11.84 10.12 -16.58
C ALA A 141 -10.40 9.83 -16.10
N ALA A 142 -9.83 10.70 -15.24
CA ALA A 142 -8.51 10.51 -14.69
C ALA A 142 -8.40 9.21 -13.84
N HIS A 143 -9.45 8.87 -13.08
CA HIS A 143 -9.49 7.61 -12.30
C HIS A 143 -9.61 6.38 -13.20
N PHE A 144 -10.43 6.41 -14.26
CA PHE A 144 -10.50 5.31 -15.21
C PHE A 144 -9.19 5.10 -15.98
N LEU A 145 -8.43 6.16 -16.20
CA LEU A 145 -7.10 6.09 -16.84
C LEU A 145 -5.96 5.78 -15.86
N LEU A 146 -6.22 5.70 -14.55
CA LEU A 146 -5.22 5.53 -13.47
C LEU A 146 -4.10 6.59 -13.52
N ILE A 147 -4.48 7.84 -13.77
CA ILE A 147 -3.59 9.02 -13.82
C ILE A 147 -4.06 10.13 -12.86
N GLN A 148 -5.02 9.85 -11.97
CA GLN A 148 -5.57 10.81 -11.01
C GLN A 148 -4.50 11.41 -10.09
N ASN A 149 -3.44 10.67 -9.76
CA ASN A 149 -2.31 11.16 -9.00
C ASN A 149 -1.49 12.22 -9.76
N VAL A 150 -1.31 12.06 -11.07
CA VAL A 150 -0.60 13.04 -11.93
C VAL A 150 -1.42 14.32 -12.11
N PHE A 151 -2.73 14.20 -12.29
CA PHE A 151 -3.64 15.36 -12.38
C PHE A 151 -3.98 15.98 -11.03
N GLY A 152 -3.52 15.38 -9.93
CA GLY A 152 -3.68 15.91 -8.58
C GLY A 152 -5.11 15.96 -8.08
N THR A 153 -6.00 15.08 -8.57
CA THR A 153 -7.38 14.99 -8.08
C THR A 153 -7.49 13.98 -6.94
N GLY A 154 -8.07 14.41 -5.80
CA GLY A 154 -8.43 13.57 -4.66
C GLY A 154 -9.92 13.24 -4.62
N GLN A 155 -10.65 13.48 -5.71
CA GLN A 155 -12.09 13.25 -5.78
C GLN A 155 -12.44 11.76 -5.84
N ILE A 156 -13.69 11.40 -5.63
CA ILE A 156 -14.29 10.07 -5.66
C ILE A 156 -13.83 9.19 -4.48
N ASN A 157 -12.56 8.90 -4.39
CA ASN A 157 -11.95 8.08 -3.34
C ASN A 157 -10.48 8.48 -3.22
N TYR A 158 -10.20 9.26 -2.20
CA TYR A 158 -8.90 9.88 -2.01
C TYR A 158 -7.77 8.89 -1.67
N SER A 159 -8.07 7.60 -1.43
CA SER A 159 -7.02 6.58 -1.23
C SER A 159 -6.51 5.96 -2.54
N LEU A 160 -7.24 6.08 -3.64
CA LEU A 160 -6.94 5.38 -4.90
C LEU A 160 -5.72 5.92 -5.66
N TRP A 161 -5.17 7.08 -5.25
CA TRP A 161 -3.95 7.63 -5.87
C TRP A 161 -2.77 6.67 -5.80
N SER A 162 -2.65 5.92 -4.71
CA SER A 162 -1.54 5.00 -4.47
C SER A 162 -1.56 3.80 -5.42
N ILE A 163 -2.75 3.33 -5.81
CA ILE A 163 -2.91 2.23 -6.78
C ILE A 163 -2.47 2.68 -8.18
N ALA A 164 -2.79 3.93 -8.56
CA ALA A 164 -2.28 4.52 -9.79
C ALA A 164 -0.75 4.61 -9.77
N THR A 165 -0.17 5.11 -8.68
CA THR A 165 1.28 5.20 -8.47
C THR A 165 1.93 3.81 -8.54
N GLU A 166 1.35 2.80 -7.87
CA GLU A 166 1.85 1.42 -7.91
C GLU A 166 1.87 0.85 -9.33
N LEU A 167 0.78 1.02 -10.09
CA LEU A 167 0.70 0.54 -11.47
C LEU A 167 1.73 1.23 -12.37
N GLN A 168 1.94 2.55 -12.19
CA GLN A 168 2.95 3.32 -12.92
C GLN A 168 4.37 2.83 -12.59
N ILE A 169 4.68 2.54 -11.33
CA ILE A 169 5.96 1.95 -10.91
C ILE A 169 6.15 0.56 -11.54
N TYR A 170 5.09 -0.24 -11.65
CA TYR A 170 5.20 -1.56 -12.31
C TYR A 170 5.61 -1.46 -13.78
N MET A 171 5.29 -0.39 -14.50
CA MET A 171 5.80 -0.18 -15.85
C MET A 171 7.32 -0.02 -15.89
N LEU A 172 7.93 0.48 -14.81
CA LEU A 172 9.38 0.62 -14.69
C LEU A 172 10.08 -0.69 -14.28
N PHE A 173 9.37 -1.64 -13.67
CA PHE A 173 9.99 -2.86 -13.12
C PHE A 173 10.84 -3.65 -14.12
N PRO A 174 10.37 -3.97 -15.35
CA PRO A 174 11.20 -4.68 -16.32
C PRO A 174 12.46 -3.90 -16.73
N ILE A 175 12.37 -2.56 -16.77
CA ILE A 175 13.50 -1.67 -17.06
C ILE A 175 14.51 -1.73 -15.91
N LEU A 176 14.05 -1.65 -14.66
CA LEU A 176 14.91 -1.78 -13.46
C LEU A 176 15.62 -3.13 -13.44
N VAL A 177 14.91 -4.22 -13.74
CA VAL A 177 15.52 -5.56 -13.83
C VAL A 177 16.57 -5.61 -14.94
N ALA A 178 16.28 -5.05 -16.12
CA ALA A 178 17.26 -4.98 -17.22
C ALA A 178 18.51 -4.18 -16.84
N LEU A 179 18.33 -3.11 -16.07
CA LEU A 179 19.42 -2.28 -15.54
C LEU A 179 20.27 -3.06 -14.53
N MET A 180 19.64 -3.74 -13.57
CA MET A 180 20.33 -4.51 -12.52
C MET A 180 21.21 -5.65 -13.05
N ARG A 181 20.95 -6.10 -14.27
CA ARG A 181 21.78 -7.10 -14.97
C ARG A 181 23.13 -6.54 -15.45
N LYS A 182 23.32 -5.23 -15.44
CA LYS A 182 24.57 -4.59 -15.86
C LYS A 182 25.57 -4.52 -14.71
N ARG A 183 26.87 -4.44 -15.03
CA ARG A 183 27.98 -4.38 -14.05
C ARG A 183 27.76 -3.35 -12.94
N PHE A 184 27.24 -2.18 -13.27
CA PHE A 184 26.96 -1.08 -12.33
C PHE A 184 25.45 -0.87 -12.10
N GLY A 185 24.63 -1.92 -12.31
CA GLY A 185 23.17 -1.81 -12.31
C GLY A 185 22.60 -1.34 -10.97
N TRP A 186 23.14 -1.77 -9.86
CA TRP A 186 22.72 -1.33 -8.53
C TRP A 186 23.07 0.14 -8.26
N ILE A 187 24.23 0.60 -8.74
CA ILE A 187 24.63 2.03 -8.64
C ILE A 187 23.66 2.89 -9.47
N ALA A 188 23.34 2.44 -10.68
CA ALA A 188 22.38 3.14 -11.51
C ALA A 188 20.96 3.13 -10.90
N ALA A 189 20.51 2.03 -10.31
CA ALA A 189 19.25 1.96 -9.59
C ALA A 189 19.22 2.93 -8.38
N ALA A 190 20.30 3.00 -7.62
CA ALA A 190 20.45 3.99 -6.53
C ALA A 190 20.41 5.44 -7.09
N GLY A 191 21.07 5.70 -8.21
CA GLY A 191 20.99 6.98 -8.90
C GLY A 191 19.56 7.35 -9.33
N ILE A 192 18.80 6.39 -9.85
CA ILE A 192 17.38 6.59 -10.19
C ILE A 192 16.57 6.90 -8.92
N ALA A 193 16.79 6.18 -7.82
CA ALA A 193 16.10 6.45 -6.57
C ALA A 193 16.40 7.88 -6.07
N LEU A 194 17.65 8.30 -6.07
CA LEU A 194 18.06 9.67 -5.70
C LEU A 194 17.46 10.72 -6.64
N ALA A 195 17.49 10.47 -7.94
CA ALA A 195 16.88 11.37 -8.94
C ALA A 195 15.37 11.49 -8.73
N ALA A 196 14.68 10.39 -8.41
CA ALA A 196 13.25 10.40 -8.10
C ALA A 196 12.94 11.26 -6.87
N TYR A 197 13.76 11.20 -5.82
CA TYR A 197 13.66 12.09 -4.66
C TYR A 197 13.94 13.56 -5.03
N GLY A 198 14.99 13.81 -5.80
CA GLY A 198 15.33 15.16 -6.28
C GLY A 198 14.21 15.78 -7.11
N VAL A 199 13.63 15.00 -8.05
CA VAL A 199 12.49 15.46 -8.87
C VAL A 199 11.28 15.73 -7.97
N SER A 200 10.94 14.83 -7.04
CA SER A 200 9.82 15.05 -6.12
C SER A 200 10.02 16.32 -5.28
N TYR A 201 11.24 16.59 -4.83
CA TYR A 201 11.55 17.83 -4.12
C TYR A 201 11.38 19.09 -5.00
N LEU A 202 11.80 19.03 -6.26
CA LEU A 202 11.68 20.16 -7.20
C LEU A 202 10.21 20.45 -7.60
N VAL A 203 9.35 19.43 -7.60
CA VAL A 203 7.92 19.59 -7.95
C VAL A 203 7.02 19.76 -6.72
N MET A 204 7.61 19.78 -5.51
CA MET A 204 6.89 20.03 -4.26
C MET A 204 6.10 21.34 -4.38
N ASP A 205 4.91 21.39 -3.81
CA ASP A 205 3.96 22.52 -3.91
C ASP A 205 3.38 22.76 -5.33
N THR A 206 3.69 21.89 -6.30
CA THR A 206 3.05 21.89 -7.61
C THR A 206 1.97 20.80 -7.71
N ARG A 207 1.19 20.81 -8.79
CA ARG A 207 0.23 19.72 -9.07
C ARG A 207 0.89 18.36 -9.22
N LEU A 208 2.17 18.32 -9.63
CA LEU A 208 2.94 17.10 -9.83
C LEU A 208 3.46 16.48 -8.53
N ASP A 209 3.39 17.19 -7.41
CA ASP A 209 3.73 16.65 -6.09
C ASP A 209 2.97 15.35 -5.80
N ARG A 210 1.68 15.32 -6.16
CA ARG A 210 0.81 14.14 -5.99
C ARG A 210 1.19 12.94 -6.87
N ALA A 211 2.06 13.11 -7.86
CA ALA A 211 2.60 11.99 -8.64
C ALA A 211 3.47 11.05 -7.79
N ALA A 212 3.96 11.55 -6.65
CA ALA A 212 4.70 10.79 -5.65
C ALA A 212 5.87 9.98 -6.25
N ILE A 213 6.65 10.63 -7.13
CA ILE A 213 7.73 10.02 -7.91
C ILE A 213 8.79 9.37 -7.02
N HIS A 214 9.02 9.89 -5.80
CA HIS A 214 9.96 9.34 -4.81
C HIS A 214 9.66 7.88 -4.42
N PHE A 215 8.42 7.39 -4.61
CA PHE A 215 8.08 5.99 -4.37
C PHE A 215 8.77 5.00 -5.32
N VAL A 216 9.34 5.47 -6.44
CA VAL A 216 10.26 4.65 -7.24
C VAL A 216 11.45 4.21 -6.39
N GLY A 217 11.96 5.08 -5.52
CA GLY A 217 13.00 4.76 -4.55
C GLY A 217 12.55 3.66 -3.56
N ALA A 218 11.36 3.80 -2.97
CA ALA A 218 10.80 2.81 -2.06
C ALA A 218 10.69 1.42 -2.72
N PHE A 219 10.26 1.37 -3.98
CA PHE A 219 10.20 0.12 -4.75
C PHE A 219 11.59 -0.49 -4.98
N ILE A 220 12.59 0.32 -5.33
CA ILE A 220 14.00 -0.12 -5.50
C ILE A 220 14.55 -0.67 -4.18
N PHE A 221 14.26 -0.03 -3.04
CA PHE A 221 14.65 -0.55 -1.71
C PHE A 221 14.02 -1.91 -1.43
N GLY A 222 12.76 -2.12 -1.82
CA GLY A 222 12.11 -3.43 -1.76
C GLY A 222 12.83 -4.48 -2.62
N MET A 223 13.21 -4.14 -3.85
CA MET A 223 14.00 -5.03 -4.71
C MET A 223 15.37 -5.35 -4.09
N ALA A 224 16.05 -4.37 -3.50
CA ALA A 224 17.32 -4.57 -2.81
C ALA A 224 17.16 -5.49 -1.59
N ALA A 225 16.11 -5.30 -0.80
CA ALA A 225 15.79 -6.19 0.31
C ALA A 225 15.56 -7.64 -0.16
N SER A 226 14.90 -7.86 -1.30
CA SER A 226 14.71 -9.19 -1.87
C SER A 226 16.03 -9.84 -2.30
N TRP A 227 16.95 -9.05 -2.84
CA TRP A 227 18.29 -9.52 -3.22
C TRP A 227 19.08 -9.92 -1.97
N ILE A 228 19.11 -9.09 -0.93
CA ILE A 228 19.76 -9.43 0.35
C ILE A 228 19.13 -10.70 0.93
N ALA A 229 17.81 -10.83 0.86
CA ALA A 229 17.08 -11.97 1.42
C ALA A 229 17.39 -13.31 0.75
N LYS A 230 17.66 -13.34 -0.56
CA LYS A 230 17.65 -14.60 -1.33
C LYS A 230 18.87 -14.83 -2.22
N SER A 231 19.67 -13.79 -2.54
CA SER A 231 20.84 -13.96 -3.40
C SER A 231 21.91 -14.85 -2.75
N GLY A 232 22.59 -15.64 -3.57
CA GLY A 232 23.79 -16.41 -3.21
C GLY A 232 25.06 -15.57 -3.18
N HIS A 233 25.02 -14.30 -3.59
CA HIS A 233 26.17 -13.43 -3.63
C HIS A 233 26.75 -13.18 -2.23
N GLN A 234 28.08 -13.22 -2.08
CA GLN A 234 28.75 -13.10 -0.77
C GLN A 234 28.37 -11.84 0.00
N VAL A 235 28.23 -10.69 -0.69
CA VAL A 235 27.83 -9.43 -0.06
C VAL A 235 26.41 -9.54 0.49
N ALA A 236 25.46 -10.13 -0.25
CA ALA A 236 24.10 -10.34 0.20
C ALA A 236 24.04 -11.26 1.43
N GLN A 237 24.83 -12.33 1.43
CA GLN A 237 24.93 -13.24 2.56
C GLN A 237 25.49 -12.55 3.81
N ARG A 238 26.53 -11.74 3.65
CA ARG A 238 27.12 -10.95 4.76
C ARG A 238 26.09 -9.96 5.30
N LEU A 239 25.43 -9.18 4.46
CA LEU A 239 24.41 -8.23 4.87
C LEU A 239 23.25 -8.94 5.58
N ARG A 240 22.79 -10.08 5.07
CA ARG A 240 21.72 -10.87 5.71
C ARG A 240 22.09 -11.38 7.09
N SER A 241 23.36 -11.72 7.33
CA SER A 241 23.84 -12.25 8.61
C SER A 241 24.01 -11.18 9.70
N VAL A 242 23.99 -9.90 9.35
CA VAL A 242 24.14 -8.80 10.33
C VAL A 242 22.89 -8.69 11.18
N ALA A 243 23.05 -8.68 12.50
CA ALA A 243 21.95 -8.61 13.47
C ALA A 243 21.35 -7.20 13.67
N VAL A 244 21.72 -6.24 12.82
CA VAL A 244 21.30 -4.82 12.98
C VAL A 244 19.88 -4.53 12.49
N TRP A 245 19.33 -5.34 11.61
CA TRP A 245 18.09 -5.02 10.91
C TRP A 245 16.87 -4.75 11.79
N PRO A 246 16.61 -5.52 12.88
CA PRO A 246 15.52 -5.18 13.79
C PRO A 246 15.68 -3.80 14.44
N PHE A 247 16.91 -3.39 14.75
CA PHE A 247 17.20 -2.09 15.35
C PHE A 247 17.04 -0.96 14.34
N VAL A 248 17.41 -1.17 13.06
CA VAL A 248 17.16 -0.21 11.97
C VAL A 248 15.66 -0.02 11.76
N PHE A 249 14.88 -1.09 11.81
CA PHE A 249 13.43 -1.02 11.73
C PHE A 249 12.83 -0.23 12.89
N LEU A 250 13.11 -0.64 14.13
CA LEU A 250 12.55 0.00 15.32
C LEU A 250 13.03 1.45 15.48
N GLY A 251 14.32 1.70 15.24
CA GLY A 251 14.89 3.04 15.29
C GLY A 251 14.32 3.96 14.21
N GLY A 252 14.08 3.46 13.01
CA GLY A 252 13.46 4.21 11.93
C GLY A 252 12.03 4.61 12.25
N LEU A 253 11.19 3.67 12.70
CA LEU A 253 9.81 3.98 13.11
C LEU A 253 9.78 4.91 14.32
N GLY A 254 10.61 4.64 15.34
CA GLY A 254 10.71 5.51 16.53
C GLY A 254 11.18 6.92 16.18
N GLY A 255 12.14 7.05 15.25
CA GLY A 255 12.62 8.33 14.75
C GLY A 255 11.54 9.12 14.03
N VAL A 256 10.75 8.47 13.16
CA VAL A 256 9.61 9.12 12.48
C VAL A 256 8.56 9.53 13.50
N ALA A 257 8.23 8.65 14.47
CA ALA A 257 7.27 8.97 15.54
C ALA A 257 7.72 10.20 16.35
N PHE A 258 8.97 10.23 16.78
CA PHE A 258 9.55 11.37 17.52
C PHE A 258 9.54 12.66 16.68
N TRP A 259 9.97 12.55 15.41
CA TRP A 259 10.00 13.69 14.50
C TRP A 259 8.61 14.27 14.27
N THR A 260 7.62 13.41 14.06
CA THR A 260 6.22 13.83 13.85
C THR A 260 5.67 14.62 15.05
N GLN A 261 6.02 14.24 16.29
CA GLN A 261 5.60 14.97 17.49
C GLN A 261 6.32 16.31 17.66
N ALA A 262 7.55 16.41 17.16
CA ALA A 262 8.37 17.62 17.30
C ALA A 262 8.00 18.72 16.30
N ILE A 263 7.20 18.43 15.27
CA ILE A 263 6.89 19.37 14.18
C ILE A 263 5.42 19.80 14.24
N PRO A 264 5.13 21.11 14.11
CA PRO A 264 3.77 21.59 13.96
C PRO A 264 3.10 20.98 12.73
N TYR A 265 1.83 20.59 12.86
CA TYR A 265 1.06 19.96 11.79
C TYR A 265 1.12 20.74 10.46
N ALA A 266 1.14 22.07 10.49
CA ALA A 266 1.26 22.92 9.30
C ALA A 266 2.53 22.68 8.47
N LYS A 267 3.59 22.08 9.06
CA LYS A 267 4.84 21.75 8.39
C LYS A 267 4.95 20.26 8.05
N TYR A 268 3.92 19.47 8.34
CA TYR A 268 3.95 18.04 8.16
C TYR A 268 4.24 17.62 6.70
N GLN A 269 3.60 18.27 5.73
CA GLN A 269 3.79 17.96 4.32
C GLN A 269 5.23 18.16 3.85
N THR A 270 5.93 19.19 4.35
CA THR A 270 7.31 19.46 3.94
C THR A 270 8.32 18.41 4.41
N VAL A 271 8.01 17.71 5.50
CA VAL A 271 8.90 16.67 6.05
C VAL A 271 8.46 15.25 5.70
N GLN A 272 7.25 15.09 5.20
CA GLN A 272 6.64 13.79 4.90
C GLN A 272 7.50 12.96 3.95
N MET A 273 8.02 13.56 2.88
CA MET A 273 8.89 12.89 1.92
C MET A 273 10.22 12.43 2.57
N ALA A 274 10.80 13.23 3.47
CA ALA A 274 12.00 12.80 4.20
C ALA A 274 11.71 11.68 5.20
N GLN A 275 10.53 11.69 5.83
CA GLN A 275 10.06 10.59 6.67
C GLN A 275 9.82 9.31 5.84
N ASP A 276 9.29 9.42 4.62
CA ASP A 276 9.16 8.28 3.70
C ASP A 276 10.52 7.64 3.38
N ALA A 277 11.58 8.43 3.25
CA ALA A 277 12.93 7.90 3.08
C ALA A 277 13.39 7.05 4.27
N ILE A 278 13.05 7.46 5.50
CA ILE A 278 13.35 6.66 6.71
C ILE A 278 12.49 5.40 6.74
N VAL A 279 11.19 5.52 6.45
CA VAL A 279 10.26 4.40 6.47
C VAL A 279 10.61 3.34 5.42
N MET A 280 11.00 3.73 4.20
CA MET A 280 11.40 2.72 3.20
C MET A 280 12.63 1.92 3.64
N VAL A 281 13.60 2.56 4.31
CA VAL A 281 14.77 1.85 4.89
C VAL A 281 14.31 0.94 6.03
N ALA A 282 13.45 1.43 6.91
CA ALA A 282 12.92 0.66 8.04
C ALA A 282 12.15 -0.59 7.57
N ILE A 283 11.25 -0.44 6.60
CA ILE A 283 10.48 -1.59 6.07
C ILE A 283 11.37 -2.58 5.31
N ALA A 284 12.35 -2.10 4.53
CA ALA A 284 13.35 -2.97 3.91
C ALA A 284 14.14 -3.76 4.97
N ALA A 285 14.53 -3.11 6.06
CA ALA A 285 15.20 -3.74 7.19
C ALA A 285 14.30 -4.78 7.88
N LEU A 286 13.02 -4.50 8.08
CA LEU A 286 12.04 -5.47 8.60
C LEU A 286 11.95 -6.72 7.72
N LEU A 287 11.84 -6.52 6.40
CA LEU A 287 11.78 -7.63 5.44
C LEU A 287 13.03 -8.51 5.52
N ILE A 288 14.22 -7.89 5.61
CA ILE A 288 15.49 -8.62 5.77
C ILE A 288 15.54 -9.34 7.13
N ALA A 289 15.16 -8.67 8.22
CA ALA A 289 15.13 -9.28 9.56
C ALA A 289 14.22 -10.51 9.62
N CYS A 290 13.10 -10.51 8.87
CA CYS A 290 12.15 -11.61 8.80
C CYS A 290 12.60 -12.78 7.91
N THR A 291 13.71 -12.66 7.19
CA THR A 291 14.28 -13.81 6.45
C THR A 291 14.76 -14.93 7.38
N THR A 292 15.11 -14.59 8.60
CA THR A 292 15.53 -15.54 9.63
C THR A 292 14.32 -16.12 10.36
N ALA A 293 14.15 -17.44 10.33
CA ALA A 293 13.01 -18.12 10.97
C ALA A 293 12.93 -17.89 12.50
N LYS A 294 14.05 -17.57 13.15
CA LYS A 294 14.14 -17.30 14.60
C LYS A 294 13.77 -15.85 14.97
N SER A 295 13.52 -14.96 14.01
CA SER A 295 13.17 -13.56 14.29
C SER A 295 11.86 -13.44 15.09
N PRO A 296 11.85 -12.78 16.26
CA PRO A 296 10.61 -12.50 17.01
C PRO A 296 9.61 -11.69 16.18
N LEU A 297 10.09 -10.72 15.40
CA LEU A 297 9.26 -9.91 14.51
C LEU A 297 8.52 -10.78 13.49
N ARG A 298 9.21 -11.76 12.91
CA ARG A 298 8.60 -12.70 11.98
C ARG A 298 7.46 -13.48 12.64
N ARG A 299 7.65 -13.99 13.87
CA ARG A 299 6.62 -14.76 14.58
C ARG A 299 5.36 -13.94 14.81
N VAL A 300 5.48 -12.65 15.14
CA VAL A 300 4.34 -11.75 15.30
C VAL A 300 3.63 -11.52 13.98
N LEU A 301 4.37 -11.28 12.90
CA LEU A 301 3.82 -11.04 11.57
C LEU A 301 3.15 -12.28 10.96
N GLU A 302 3.56 -13.48 11.36
CA GLU A 302 2.98 -14.76 10.93
C GLU A 302 1.77 -15.20 11.79
N LEU A 303 1.27 -14.36 12.70
CA LEU A 303 0.04 -14.66 13.43
C LEU A 303 -1.14 -14.81 12.45
N LYS A 304 -1.89 -15.88 12.60
CA LYS A 304 -3.01 -16.25 11.70
C LYS A 304 -3.99 -15.10 11.39
N PRO A 305 -4.42 -14.28 12.41
CA PRO A 305 -5.31 -13.15 12.12
C PRO A 305 -4.67 -12.11 11.19
N LEU A 306 -3.38 -11.79 11.38
CA LEU A 306 -2.66 -10.84 10.53
C LEU A 306 -2.52 -11.37 9.11
N VAL A 307 -2.10 -12.62 8.96
CA VAL A 307 -1.98 -13.26 7.64
C VAL A 307 -3.33 -13.27 6.93
N TRP A 308 -4.41 -13.60 7.65
CA TRP A 308 -5.76 -13.63 7.11
C TRP A 308 -6.24 -12.24 6.61
N ILE A 309 -5.96 -11.17 7.35
CA ILE A 309 -6.24 -9.78 6.93
C ILE A 309 -5.34 -9.40 5.74
N GLY A 310 -4.06 -9.76 5.79
CA GLY A 310 -3.08 -9.42 4.75
C GLY A 310 -3.46 -9.98 3.37
N GLU A 311 -3.96 -11.20 3.32
CA GLU A 311 -4.47 -11.84 2.09
C GLU A 311 -5.62 -11.06 1.45
N ARG A 312 -6.38 -10.31 2.24
CA ARG A 312 -7.57 -9.53 1.85
C ARG A 312 -7.31 -8.02 1.86
N SER A 313 -6.07 -7.64 2.15
CA SER A 313 -5.69 -6.24 2.33
C SER A 313 -5.96 -5.38 1.10
N TYR A 314 -5.90 -5.95 -0.11
CA TYR A 314 -6.20 -5.20 -1.32
C TYR A 314 -7.68 -4.83 -1.43
N SER A 315 -8.60 -5.78 -1.22
CA SER A 315 -10.04 -5.50 -1.16
C SER A 315 -10.39 -4.52 -0.05
N LEU A 316 -9.82 -4.71 1.16
CA LEU A 316 -10.03 -3.82 2.30
C LEU A 316 -9.55 -2.40 1.98
N TYR A 317 -8.35 -2.26 1.37
CA TYR A 317 -7.80 -0.99 0.96
C TYR A 317 -8.65 -0.26 -0.07
N LEU A 318 -9.22 -0.97 -1.03
CA LEU A 318 -10.06 -0.36 -2.07
C LEU A 318 -11.39 0.18 -1.53
N LEU A 319 -11.98 -0.51 -0.54
CA LEU A 319 -13.34 -0.23 -0.07
C LEU A 319 -13.41 0.68 1.16
N HIS A 320 -12.35 0.76 1.97
CA HIS A 320 -12.47 1.37 3.31
C HIS A 320 -12.94 2.82 3.29
N VAL A 321 -12.41 3.68 2.43
CA VAL A 321 -12.81 5.09 2.37
C VAL A 321 -14.30 5.27 2.05
N PRO A 322 -14.81 4.82 0.89
CA PRO A 322 -16.19 5.08 0.53
C PRO A 322 -17.19 4.36 1.46
N ILE A 323 -16.85 3.17 1.96
CA ILE A 323 -17.74 2.43 2.85
C ILE A 323 -17.76 3.05 4.25
N GLN A 324 -16.59 3.41 4.83
CA GLN A 324 -16.54 4.11 6.12
C GLN A 324 -17.34 5.42 6.06
N ALA A 325 -17.14 6.21 5.00
CA ALA A 325 -17.86 7.47 4.81
C ALA A 325 -19.38 7.24 4.70
N ALA A 326 -19.82 6.27 3.90
CA ALA A 326 -21.23 5.95 3.74
C ALA A 326 -21.88 5.49 5.04
N LEU A 327 -21.25 4.57 5.78
CA LEU A 327 -21.74 4.06 7.05
C LEU A 327 -21.81 5.17 8.11
N LEU A 328 -20.76 5.98 8.19
CA LEU A 328 -20.73 7.08 9.16
C LEU A 328 -21.77 8.16 8.82
N LYS A 329 -21.99 8.47 7.54
CA LYS A 329 -23.06 9.39 7.13
C LYS A 329 -24.45 8.89 7.55
N VAL A 330 -24.74 7.61 7.38
CA VAL A 330 -26.00 7.03 7.84
C VAL A 330 -26.11 7.15 9.36
N ALA A 331 -25.03 6.82 10.10
CA ALA A 331 -25.03 6.93 11.56
C ALA A 331 -25.26 8.38 12.03
N ILE A 332 -24.59 9.38 11.43
CA ILE A 332 -24.77 10.80 11.77
C ILE A 332 -26.19 11.27 11.45
N SER A 333 -26.81 10.80 10.36
CA SER A 333 -28.16 11.21 9.98
C SER A 333 -29.26 10.62 10.86
N THR A 334 -28.97 9.54 11.58
CA THR A 334 -29.92 8.82 12.43
C THR A 334 -29.66 8.96 13.93
N LEU A 335 -28.43 9.25 14.30
CA LEU A 335 -27.96 9.35 15.68
C LEU A 335 -27.20 10.68 15.84
N ASP A 336 -27.47 11.39 16.92
CA ASP A 336 -26.74 12.63 17.25
C ASP A 336 -25.38 12.29 17.88
N LEU A 337 -24.42 11.89 17.05
CA LEU A 337 -23.12 11.41 17.49
C LEU A 337 -22.11 12.55 17.65
N THR A 338 -21.49 12.64 18.81
CA THR A 338 -20.28 13.42 19.03
C THR A 338 -19.12 12.87 18.19
N HIS A 339 -18.07 13.66 17.93
CA HIS A 339 -16.90 13.23 17.15
C HIS A 339 -16.23 11.98 17.73
N THR A 340 -16.17 11.85 19.06
CA THR A 340 -15.62 10.64 19.70
C THR A 340 -16.50 9.42 19.44
N GLU A 341 -17.83 9.56 19.53
CA GLU A 341 -18.76 8.47 19.24
C GLU A 341 -18.73 8.08 17.74
N ARG A 342 -18.52 9.03 16.82
CA ARG A 342 -18.27 8.72 15.40
C ARG A 342 -17.06 7.82 15.23
N LEU A 343 -15.95 8.08 15.95
CA LEU A 343 -14.77 7.23 15.90
C LEU A 343 -15.06 5.84 16.48
N ILE A 344 -15.72 5.77 17.65
CA ILE A 344 -16.09 4.49 18.28
C ILE A 344 -16.98 3.68 17.34
N PHE A 345 -18.00 4.30 16.73
CA PHE A 345 -18.84 3.66 15.73
C PHE A 345 -18.02 3.12 14.55
N SER A 346 -17.13 3.94 14.00
CA SER A 346 -16.30 3.56 12.84
C SER A 346 -15.37 2.38 13.14
N LEU A 347 -14.81 2.32 14.37
CA LEU A 347 -13.89 1.26 14.78
C LEU A 347 -14.56 -0.03 15.26
N THR A 348 -15.86 0.02 15.55
CA THR A 348 -16.65 -1.13 16.02
C THR A 348 -17.61 -1.62 14.95
N PHE A 349 -18.85 -1.14 14.97
CA PHE A 349 -19.90 -1.55 13.99
C PHE A 349 -19.49 -1.25 12.55
N GLY A 350 -18.96 -0.05 12.30
CA GLY A 350 -18.50 0.36 10.96
C GLY A 350 -17.43 -0.56 10.43
N PHE A 351 -16.42 -0.90 11.25
CA PHE A 351 -15.35 -1.82 10.86
C PHE A 351 -15.87 -3.25 10.65
N GLY A 352 -16.79 -3.74 11.48
CA GLY A 352 -17.40 -5.05 11.32
C GLY A 352 -18.14 -5.19 9.97
N ILE A 353 -18.95 -4.18 9.62
CA ILE A 353 -19.68 -4.13 8.33
C ILE A 353 -18.70 -4.01 7.16
N LEU A 354 -17.70 -3.11 7.27
CA LEU A 354 -16.65 -2.96 6.28
C LEU A 354 -15.93 -4.29 6.01
N LEU A 355 -15.60 -5.04 7.07
CA LEU A 355 -14.95 -6.34 6.95
C LEU A 355 -15.85 -7.35 6.24
N GLY A 356 -17.14 -7.41 6.59
CA GLY A 356 -18.12 -8.27 5.90
C GLY A 356 -18.23 -7.97 4.40
N LEU A 357 -18.32 -6.67 4.03
CA LEU A 357 -18.36 -6.24 2.64
C LEU A 357 -17.02 -6.53 1.92
N THR A 358 -15.89 -6.38 2.63
CA THR A 358 -14.57 -6.75 2.10
C THR A 358 -14.49 -8.23 1.76
N LEU A 359 -15.02 -9.11 2.61
CA LEU A 359 -15.03 -10.56 2.35
C LEU A 359 -15.88 -10.91 1.13
N ALA A 360 -17.04 -10.30 1.00
CA ALA A 360 -17.89 -10.46 -0.20
C ALA A 360 -17.17 -9.98 -1.46
N PHE A 361 -16.60 -8.78 -1.43
CA PHE A 361 -15.86 -8.21 -2.55
C PHE A 361 -14.62 -9.03 -2.92
N HIS A 362 -13.85 -9.46 -1.93
CA HIS A 362 -12.69 -10.34 -2.14
C HIS A 362 -13.09 -11.62 -2.87
N SER A 363 -14.17 -12.28 -2.43
CA SER A 363 -14.61 -13.54 -3.02
C SER A 363 -15.19 -13.37 -4.44
N VAL A 364 -15.97 -12.31 -4.67
CA VAL A 364 -16.69 -12.12 -5.94
C VAL A 364 -15.84 -11.40 -6.99
N VAL A 365 -14.92 -10.53 -6.59
CA VAL A 365 -14.16 -9.66 -7.52
C VAL A 365 -12.68 -9.99 -7.52
N GLU A 366 -12.03 -10.00 -6.34
CA GLU A 366 -10.57 -10.13 -6.27
C GLU A 366 -10.10 -11.56 -6.61
N ILE A 367 -10.74 -12.60 -6.07
CA ILE A 367 -10.37 -14.00 -6.38
C ILE A 367 -10.48 -14.31 -7.88
N PRO A 368 -11.56 -13.96 -8.60
CA PRO A 368 -11.61 -14.10 -10.06
C PRO A 368 -10.52 -13.34 -10.81
N ALA A 369 -10.21 -12.12 -10.40
CA ALA A 369 -9.13 -11.32 -11.00
C ALA A 369 -7.75 -12.00 -10.80
N MET A 370 -7.49 -12.54 -9.60
CA MET A 370 -6.29 -13.33 -9.34
C MET A 370 -6.24 -14.63 -10.16
N ALA A 371 -7.37 -15.28 -10.36
CA ALA A 371 -7.45 -16.48 -11.20
C ALA A 371 -7.15 -16.15 -12.67
N LEU A 372 -7.70 -15.05 -13.20
CA LEU A 372 -7.37 -14.54 -14.54
C LEU A 372 -5.88 -14.29 -14.71
N SER A 373 -5.26 -13.59 -13.75
CA SER A 373 -3.81 -13.30 -13.72
C SER A 373 -2.98 -14.59 -13.74
N ARG A 374 -3.41 -15.65 -13.04
CA ARG A 374 -2.75 -16.97 -13.03
C ARG A 374 -2.87 -17.68 -14.37
N ARG A 375 -4.05 -17.69 -15.00
CA ARG A 375 -4.27 -18.28 -16.34
C ARG A 375 -3.36 -17.66 -17.39
N LEU A 376 -3.16 -16.33 -17.36
CA LEU A 376 -2.22 -15.64 -18.25
C LEU A 376 -0.76 -16.05 -18.06
N SER A 377 -0.39 -16.62 -16.91
CA SER A 377 0.95 -17.16 -16.69
C SER A 377 1.12 -18.57 -17.25
N GLN A 378 0.05 -19.39 -17.29
CA GLN A 378 0.10 -20.80 -17.73
C GLN A 378 0.05 -20.97 -19.24
N LEU A 379 -0.68 -20.09 -19.95
CA LEU A 379 -0.84 -20.17 -21.42
C LEU A 379 0.49 -20.16 -22.18
N LYS A 380 1.58 -19.65 -21.61
CA LYS A 380 2.90 -19.64 -22.26
C LYS A 380 3.79 -20.84 -21.92
N GLN A 381 3.55 -21.54 -20.82
CA GLN A 381 4.29 -22.79 -20.55
C GLN A 381 3.85 -23.92 -21.52
N ALA A 382 2.66 -23.77 -22.12
CA ALA A 382 2.12 -24.72 -23.11
C ALA A 382 2.55 -24.39 -24.56
N THR A 383 3.12 -23.21 -24.82
CA THR A 383 3.53 -22.75 -26.18
C THR A 383 5.04 -22.54 -26.33
N SER A 384 5.83 -22.80 -25.30
CA SER A 384 7.30 -22.81 -25.29
C SER A 384 7.85 -24.21 -25.09
#